data_0720e6699f82c7af13b230e4a61c082d
#
_entry.id   0720e6699f82c7af13b230e4a61c082d
#
_cell.length_a   1.000
_cell.length_b   1.000
_cell.length_c   1.000
_cell.angle_alpha   90.00
_cell.angle_beta   90.00
_cell.angle_gamma   90.00
#
_symmetry.space_group_name_H-M   'P 1'
#
loop_
_entity.id
_entity.type
_entity.pdbx_description
1 polymer ?
#
loop_
_entity_poly.entity_id
_entity_poly.type
_entity_poly.pdbx_seq_one_letter_code
_entity_poly.pdbx_strand_id
1 'polypeptide(L)'
;MGYRYRGDKTMRGLLPVLIHALSISLIISQDYPKKKFYKREKHAAKIMGRDDRKYGDHSGNRVLCRFYNHGSIGDQSSSFSGVYPIGSGHSYIWEFSPVVAASVVDTNGFRRHIVSDGISGLVDASPEGTPWSFEPLSGYSNPNQENLAMSDNENSWPNSWPNRTEDWNGEWNGQYGKYVRADQESYFVVDDRYNSEFEFWPDQNDIPEDPTVSPDEHRRGLGIEMEARGYQWNHPAAEDIIIVTYWITNVDLAFWIVWFWHVRGCRYSGASSFSDDDAWFDTENDMVYQWDHDNWSSSYGGFRPAYFGWSFLESPGNPHDGIDNDGDGMIDESQFDGVDNDGDWDPERDDIGADGLADFHINYTGPDEDGTEGNGVPDLGEPNFEITDNDESDQIGLTSFYSAPYPSVYPSNDEVMWSQLSPGVFQVPQQNVDQTFLYGSGYISLQPGEKKKFAIAMVYGENMADILRNTATMQNIYDNDYSFAKPPLKPTMTAVPGDNKVTLYWNSFSEKSIDPIYGNDFEGYR
;
A
#
# COMPACT_ATOMS: atom_id res chain seq x y z
N MET A 1 -9.79 -29.12 -52.64
CA MET A 1 -10.23 -28.44 -51.41
C MET A 1 -8.97 -28.02 -50.66
N GLY A 2 -8.63 -26.75 -50.76
CA GLY A 2 -7.36 -26.25 -50.25
C GLY A 2 -7.54 -25.67 -48.85
N TYR A 3 -6.72 -26.15 -47.92
CA TYR A 3 -6.51 -25.48 -46.63
C TYR A 3 -5.30 -24.54 -46.75
N ARG A 4 -5.55 -23.23 -46.62
CA ARG A 4 -4.49 -22.23 -46.45
C ARG A 4 -4.09 -22.19 -44.98
N TYR A 5 -2.83 -22.57 -44.71
CA TYR A 5 -2.15 -22.24 -43.47
C TYR A 5 -1.98 -20.72 -43.38
N ARG A 6 -2.47 -20.11 -42.30
CA ARG A 6 -2.10 -18.76 -41.87
C ARG A 6 -0.87 -18.87 -40.99
N GLY A 7 0.20 -18.24 -41.42
CA GLY A 7 1.47 -18.25 -40.70
C GLY A 7 1.47 -17.35 -39.47
N ASP A 8 2.19 -17.85 -38.59
CA ASP A 8 3.16 -17.34 -37.63
C ASP A 8 3.06 -15.86 -37.23
N LYS A 9 2.52 -15.63 -36.02
CA LYS A 9 2.58 -14.35 -35.29
C LYS A 9 3.54 -14.40 -34.07
N THR A 10 4.39 -15.42 -33.98
CA THR A 10 5.21 -15.70 -32.78
C THR A 10 6.61 -15.06 -32.77
N MET A 11 6.93 -14.15 -33.68
CA MET A 11 8.25 -13.51 -33.72
C MET A 11 8.27 -11.98 -33.52
N ARG A 12 7.15 -11.36 -33.15
CA ARG A 12 7.13 -9.91 -32.89
C ARG A 12 7.26 -9.52 -31.42
N GLY A 13 7.13 -10.45 -30.49
CA GLY A 13 7.18 -10.16 -29.04
C GLY A 13 8.59 -10.20 -28.40
N LEU A 14 9.58 -10.77 -29.07
CA LEU A 14 10.94 -10.90 -28.49
C LEU A 14 11.89 -9.72 -28.80
N LEU A 15 11.59 -8.92 -29.82
CA LEU A 15 12.45 -7.81 -30.20
C LEU A 15 12.38 -6.59 -29.26
N PRO A 16 11.21 -6.20 -28.72
CA PRO A 16 11.14 -5.10 -27.76
C PRO A 16 11.87 -5.39 -26.44
N VAL A 17 11.76 -6.62 -25.91
CA VAL A 17 12.39 -7.00 -24.64
C VAL A 17 13.92 -6.98 -24.73
N LEU A 18 14.48 -7.36 -25.88
CA LEU A 18 15.94 -7.30 -26.07
C LEU A 18 16.46 -5.85 -26.26
N ILE A 19 15.65 -4.96 -26.82
CA ILE A 19 15.98 -3.54 -26.99
C ILE A 19 15.90 -2.83 -25.65
N HIS A 20 14.94 -3.16 -24.79
CA HIS A 20 14.84 -2.61 -23.41
C HIS A 20 16.04 -3.04 -22.55
N ALA A 21 16.46 -4.30 -22.60
CA ALA A 21 17.66 -4.75 -21.87
C ALA A 21 18.96 -4.07 -22.36
N LEU A 22 19.02 -3.65 -23.61
CA LEU A 22 20.16 -2.91 -24.18
C LEU A 22 20.07 -1.39 -23.92
N SER A 23 18.87 -0.81 -23.83
CA SER A 23 18.69 0.60 -23.49
C SER A 23 18.98 0.88 -22.01
N ILE A 24 18.61 -0.01 -21.11
CA ILE A 24 18.97 0.07 -19.68
C ILE A 24 20.50 0.05 -19.50
N SER A 25 21.24 -0.72 -20.29
CA SER A 25 22.70 -0.73 -20.22
C SER A 25 23.39 0.53 -20.79
N LEU A 26 22.68 1.36 -21.56
CA LEU A 26 23.21 2.62 -22.10
C LEU A 26 22.87 3.84 -21.23
N ILE A 27 21.82 3.76 -20.43
CA ILE A 27 21.41 4.84 -19.50
C ILE A 27 22.37 4.94 -18.29
N ILE A 28 23.09 3.86 -17.96
CA ILE A 28 24.08 3.83 -16.86
C ILE A 28 25.29 4.76 -17.08
N SER A 29 25.44 5.39 -18.25
CA SER A 29 26.58 6.25 -18.57
C SER A 29 26.28 7.76 -18.65
N GLN A 30 25.09 8.19 -18.29
CA GLN A 30 24.80 9.64 -18.21
C GLN A 30 25.10 10.15 -16.79
N ASP A 31 26.02 11.12 -16.70
CA ASP A 31 26.28 11.89 -15.48
C ASP A 31 25.02 12.72 -15.11
N TYR A 32 24.18 12.17 -14.25
CA TYR A 32 23.09 12.92 -13.63
C TYR A 32 23.64 13.99 -12.70
N PRO A 33 23.05 15.20 -12.66
CA PRO A 33 23.48 16.24 -11.74
C PRO A 33 23.31 15.75 -10.32
N LYS A 34 24.42 15.68 -9.57
CA LYS A 34 24.42 15.30 -8.15
C LYS A 34 23.50 16.25 -7.39
N LYS A 35 22.24 15.84 -7.18
CA LYS A 35 21.36 16.51 -6.21
C LYS A 35 22.10 16.51 -4.86
N LYS A 36 22.09 17.66 -4.17
CA LYS A 36 22.65 17.76 -2.82
C LYS A 36 21.91 16.76 -1.93
N PHE A 37 22.56 15.65 -1.63
CA PHE A 37 22.05 14.73 -0.63
C PHE A 37 21.96 15.51 0.68
N TYR A 38 20.77 15.61 1.24
CA TYR A 38 20.60 16.00 2.62
C TYR A 38 21.26 14.88 3.44
N LYS A 39 22.39 15.22 4.05
CA LYS A 39 23.01 14.36 5.05
C LYS A 39 22.00 14.29 6.19
N ARG A 40 21.19 13.24 6.20
CA ARG A 40 20.30 12.96 7.33
C ARG A 40 21.20 12.95 8.55
N GLU A 41 20.99 13.86 9.51
CA GLU A 41 21.70 13.79 10.77
C GLU A 41 21.45 12.40 11.33
N LYS A 42 22.53 11.72 11.72
CA LYS A 42 22.45 10.38 12.32
C LYS A 42 21.71 10.48 13.66
N HIS A 43 20.41 10.62 13.63
CA HIS A 43 19.59 10.16 14.73
C HIS A 43 19.63 8.65 14.62
N ALA A 44 20.57 8.06 15.35
CA ALA A 44 20.63 6.63 15.52
C ALA A 44 19.36 6.19 16.29
N ALA A 45 18.25 6.07 15.58
CA ALA A 45 17.14 5.29 16.07
C ALA A 45 17.72 3.90 16.32
N LYS A 46 17.73 3.46 17.55
CA LYS A 46 18.11 2.08 17.90
C LYS A 46 17.09 1.20 17.19
N ILE A 47 17.55 0.41 16.23
CA ILE A 47 16.67 -0.48 15.51
C ILE A 47 16.22 -1.57 16.45
N MET A 48 14.94 -1.78 16.47
CA MET A 48 14.29 -2.82 17.22
C MET A 48 14.39 -4.12 16.42
N GLY A 49 14.76 -5.18 17.07
CA GLY A 49 14.76 -6.51 16.50
C GLY A 49 13.43 -7.20 16.75
N ARG A 50 13.40 -8.51 16.55
CA ARG A 50 12.22 -9.37 16.70
C ARG A 50 11.48 -9.20 18.02
N ASP A 51 12.19 -8.91 19.12
CA ASP A 51 11.59 -8.72 20.45
C ASP A 51 10.78 -7.41 20.56
N ASP A 52 10.91 -6.51 19.58
CA ASP A 52 10.22 -5.24 19.52
C ASP A 52 9.04 -5.26 18.54
N ARG A 53 8.70 -6.43 17.98
CA ARG A 53 7.54 -6.60 17.10
C ARG A 53 6.26 -6.38 17.89
N LYS A 54 5.40 -5.53 17.34
CA LYS A 54 4.11 -5.13 17.91
C LYS A 54 2.99 -5.38 16.92
N TYR A 55 1.76 -5.33 17.42
CA TYR A 55 0.57 -5.51 16.58
C TYR A 55 -0.46 -4.41 16.82
N GLY A 56 -1.38 -4.25 15.86
CA GLY A 56 -2.57 -3.44 15.96
C GLY A 56 -3.73 -4.14 15.26
N ASP A 57 -4.93 -4.00 15.79
CA ASP A 57 -6.10 -4.67 15.23
C ASP A 57 -6.98 -3.64 14.53
N HIS A 58 -7.10 -3.77 13.21
CA HIS A 58 -8.07 -3.05 12.42
C HIS A 58 -9.45 -3.67 12.62
N SER A 59 -10.39 -2.89 13.14
CA SER A 59 -11.76 -3.28 13.47
C SER A 59 -12.78 -2.15 13.24
N GLY A 60 -12.38 -1.13 12.51
CA GLY A 60 -13.18 0.07 12.28
C GLY A 60 -14.34 -0.12 11.31
N ASN A 61 -14.45 -1.26 10.63
CA ASN A 61 -15.55 -1.60 9.73
C ASN A 61 -15.99 -3.08 9.88
N ARG A 62 -16.49 -3.71 8.83
CA ARG A 62 -16.94 -5.13 8.86
C ARG A 62 -15.79 -6.14 8.80
N VAL A 63 -14.53 -5.69 8.63
CA VAL A 63 -13.35 -6.55 8.58
C VAL A 63 -12.54 -6.41 9.86
N LEU A 64 -12.21 -7.53 10.51
CA LEU A 64 -11.27 -7.58 11.64
C LEU A 64 -9.96 -8.20 11.21
N CYS A 65 -8.88 -7.43 11.22
CA CYS A 65 -7.58 -7.91 10.77
C CYS A 65 -6.44 -7.34 11.63
N ARG A 66 -5.48 -8.19 11.99
CA ARG A 66 -4.28 -7.81 12.73
C ARG A 66 -3.16 -7.39 11.79
N PHE A 67 -2.52 -6.30 12.11
CA PHE A 67 -1.33 -5.79 11.45
C PHE A 67 -0.15 -5.85 12.41
N TYR A 68 1.01 -6.22 11.91
CA TYR A 68 2.26 -6.23 12.66
C TYR A 68 3.24 -5.19 12.13
N ASN A 69 3.98 -4.56 13.03
CA ASN A 69 4.93 -3.50 12.68
C ASN A 69 6.21 -3.99 11.98
N HIS A 70 6.29 -5.25 11.60
CA HIS A 70 7.32 -5.79 10.71
C HIS A 70 6.78 -6.07 9.27
N GLY A 71 5.52 -5.71 9.01
CA GLY A 71 4.90 -5.78 7.69
C GLY A 71 3.86 -6.89 7.53
N SER A 72 3.86 -7.92 8.36
CA SER A 72 2.87 -9.00 8.27
C SER A 72 1.45 -8.50 8.58
N ILE A 73 0.49 -8.95 7.80
CA ILE A 73 -0.94 -8.73 7.96
C ILE A 73 -1.63 -10.10 8.09
N GLY A 74 -2.53 -10.22 9.05
CA GLY A 74 -3.16 -11.49 9.43
C GLY A 74 -2.55 -12.07 10.68
N ASP A 75 -3.15 -13.11 11.22
CA ASP A 75 -2.70 -13.79 12.43
C ASP A 75 -2.94 -15.29 12.30
N GLN A 76 -1.87 -16.05 12.37
CA GLN A 76 -1.91 -17.52 12.29
C GLN A 76 -2.84 -18.17 13.33
N SER A 77 -3.28 -17.42 14.34
CA SER A 77 -4.26 -17.88 15.35
C SER A 77 -5.69 -17.97 14.87
N SER A 78 -6.01 -17.48 13.67
CA SER A 78 -7.35 -17.39 13.08
C SER A 78 -8.35 -16.42 13.75
N SER A 79 -8.02 -15.81 14.87
CA SER A 79 -8.95 -14.94 15.58
C SER A 79 -9.00 -13.50 15.03
N PHE A 80 -7.91 -13.09 14.33
CA PHE A 80 -7.70 -11.73 13.81
C PHE A 80 -7.19 -11.74 12.36
N SER A 81 -7.46 -12.79 11.63
CA SER A 81 -6.90 -13.08 10.32
C SER A 81 -7.87 -12.71 9.20
N GLY A 82 -8.20 -11.43 9.07
CA GLY A 82 -9.17 -10.99 8.08
C GLY A 82 -10.55 -11.62 8.34
N VAL A 83 -11.06 -11.49 9.57
CA VAL A 83 -12.38 -12.04 9.92
C VAL A 83 -13.46 -11.19 9.26
N TYR A 84 -14.30 -11.84 8.46
CA TYR A 84 -15.37 -11.17 7.72
C TYR A 84 -16.67 -12.01 7.69
N PRO A 85 -17.85 -11.40 7.92
CA PRO A 85 -17.99 -10.11 8.59
C PRO A 85 -17.54 -10.18 10.06
N ILE A 86 -17.15 -9.04 10.63
CA ILE A 86 -16.71 -8.94 12.03
C ILE A 86 -17.73 -9.61 12.96
N GLY A 87 -17.25 -10.41 13.91
CA GLY A 87 -18.10 -11.18 14.83
C GLY A 87 -18.55 -12.54 14.30
N SER A 88 -18.35 -12.88 13.02
CA SER A 88 -18.68 -14.20 12.47
C SER A 88 -17.71 -15.29 12.94
N GLY A 89 -16.46 -14.92 13.21
CA GLY A 89 -15.35 -15.85 13.45
C GLY A 89 -14.80 -16.49 12.16
N HIS A 90 -15.33 -16.13 10.98
CA HIS A 90 -14.83 -16.64 9.70
C HIS A 90 -13.60 -15.88 9.28
N SER A 91 -12.42 -16.50 9.32
CA SER A 91 -11.16 -15.88 8.92
C SER A 91 -10.75 -16.31 7.51
N TYR A 92 -10.16 -15.37 6.76
CA TYR A 92 -9.85 -15.53 5.34
C TYR A 92 -8.36 -15.41 5.02
N ILE A 93 -7.53 -14.94 5.94
CA ILE A 93 -6.11 -14.73 5.71
C ILE A 93 -5.30 -15.56 6.69
N TRP A 94 -4.32 -16.31 6.20
CA TRP A 94 -3.28 -16.84 7.09
C TRP A 94 -2.24 -15.77 7.35
N GLU A 95 -1.69 -15.22 6.31
CA GLU A 95 -0.69 -14.17 6.34
C GLU A 95 -0.58 -13.50 4.98
N PHE A 96 -0.47 -12.18 4.98
CA PHE A 96 -0.08 -11.37 3.86
C PHE A 96 1.14 -10.55 4.28
N SER A 97 2.13 -10.38 3.41
CA SER A 97 3.31 -9.57 3.73
C SER A 97 3.91 -8.93 2.49
N PRO A 98 4.47 -7.72 2.64
CA PRO A 98 5.25 -7.10 1.59
C PRO A 98 6.54 -7.89 1.35
N VAL A 99 6.96 -7.91 0.10
CA VAL A 99 8.22 -8.50 -0.36
C VAL A 99 8.90 -7.48 -1.26
N VAL A 100 10.15 -7.20 -1.03
CA VAL A 100 10.99 -6.33 -1.88
C VAL A 100 12.18 -7.14 -2.35
N ALA A 101 12.37 -7.25 -3.65
CA ALA A 101 13.45 -8.02 -4.23
C ALA A 101 14.29 -7.18 -5.20
N ALA A 102 15.60 -7.37 -5.22
CA ALA A 102 16.47 -6.67 -6.15
C ALA A 102 17.63 -7.55 -6.65
N SER A 103 18.10 -7.25 -7.87
CA SER A 103 19.29 -7.88 -8.44
C SER A 103 20.53 -7.05 -8.11
N VAL A 104 21.45 -7.60 -7.35
CA VAL A 104 22.67 -6.95 -6.86
C VAL A 104 23.94 -7.68 -7.32
N VAL A 105 25.09 -7.05 -7.13
CA VAL A 105 26.40 -7.73 -7.26
C VAL A 105 27.05 -7.80 -5.89
N ASP A 106 27.30 -9.00 -5.39
CA ASP A 106 27.93 -9.22 -4.10
C ASP A 106 29.43 -8.82 -4.10
N THR A 107 30.06 -8.79 -2.93
CA THR A 107 31.48 -8.43 -2.78
C THR A 107 32.43 -9.38 -3.50
N ASN A 108 31.98 -10.57 -3.86
CA ASN A 108 32.73 -11.55 -4.65
C ASN A 108 32.55 -11.39 -6.15
N GLY A 109 31.74 -10.41 -6.58
CA GLY A 109 31.43 -10.13 -7.99
C GLY A 109 30.35 -11.02 -8.59
N PHE A 110 29.61 -11.78 -7.78
CA PHE A 110 28.50 -12.59 -8.25
C PHE A 110 27.20 -11.80 -8.22
N ARG A 111 26.39 -11.97 -9.28
CA ARG A 111 25.03 -11.47 -9.29
C ARG A 111 24.18 -12.33 -8.35
N ARG A 112 23.44 -11.66 -7.47
CA ARG A 112 22.51 -12.25 -6.53
C ARG A 112 21.16 -11.55 -6.66
N HIS A 113 20.12 -12.27 -6.35
CA HIS A 113 18.82 -11.68 -6.07
C HIS A 113 18.64 -11.72 -4.56
N ILE A 114 18.39 -10.57 -3.96
CA ILE A 114 18.13 -10.44 -2.53
C ILE A 114 16.66 -10.12 -2.38
N VAL A 115 15.99 -10.85 -1.48
CA VAL A 115 14.59 -10.66 -1.13
C VAL A 115 14.51 -10.26 0.35
N SER A 116 13.85 -9.15 0.62
CA SER A 116 13.49 -8.74 1.98
C SER A 116 11.99 -8.79 2.13
N ASP A 117 11.49 -9.43 3.15
CA ASP A 117 10.06 -9.69 3.33
C ASP A 117 9.56 -9.33 4.74
N GLY A 118 8.24 -9.18 4.89
CA GLY A 118 7.56 -8.97 6.17
C GLY A 118 6.98 -10.24 6.79
N ILE A 119 7.41 -11.43 6.37
CA ILE A 119 6.81 -12.70 6.82
C ILE A 119 7.03 -12.93 8.32
N SER A 120 5.97 -13.36 9.01
CA SER A 120 6.01 -13.64 10.42
C SER A 120 6.65 -15.00 10.69
N GLY A 121 7.64 -15.19 11.28
CA GLY A 121 8.24 -16.50 11.59
C GLY A 121 9.71 -16.56 11.20
N LEU A 122 10.34 -17.68 11.50
CA LEU A 122 11.72 -17.98 11.13
C LEU A 122 11.73 -18.80 9.84
N VAL A 123 11.03 -18.32 8.82
CA VAL A 123 10.97 -19.02 7.54
C VAL A 123 12.21 -18.73 6.75
N ASP A 124 12.71 -17.49 6.87
CA ASP A 124 13.95 -17.02 6.29
C ASP A 124 14.81 -16.39 7.39
N ALA A 125 15.90 -17.07 7.76
CA ALA A 125 16.74 -16.66 8.87
C ALA A 125 18.12 -17.31 8.85
N SER A 126 19.08 -16.68 9.50
CA SER A 126 20.41 -17.23 9.70
C SER A 126 20.37 -18.54 10.50
N PRO A 127 21.44 -19.36 10.42
CA PRO A 127 21.56 -20.57 11.23
C PRO A 127 21.46 -20.30 12.75
N GLU A 128 21.78 -19.09 13.20
CA GLU A 128 21.69 -18.63 14.58
C GLU A 128 20.29 -18.12 14.93
N GLY A 129 19.38 -18.03 13.95
CA GLY A 129 17.99 -17.63 14.11
C GLY A 129 17.76 -16.12 14.02
N THR A 130 18.69 -15.35 13.44
CA THR A 130 18.45 -13.94 13.10
C THR A 130 17.57 -13.89 11.85
N PRO A 131 16.39 -13.25 11.90
CA PRO A 131 15.54 -13.11 10.71
C PRO A 131 16.22 -12.28 9.63
N TRP A 132 16.06 -12.67 8.37
CA TRP A 132 16.46 -11.92 7.18
C TRP A 132 15.28 -11.16 6.58
N SER A 133 14.34 -10.77 7.43
CA SER A 133 13.11 -10.06 7.10
C SER A 133 13.16 -8.60 7.52
N PHE A 134 12.13 -7.84 7.13
CA PHE A 134 11.93 -6.50 7.67
C PHE A 134 11.74 -6.51 9.18
N GLU A 135 12.35 -5.54 9.83
CA GLU A 135 12.20 -5.32 11.27
C GLU A 135 11.73 -3.88 11.56
N PRO A 136 10.98 -3.66 12.64
CA PRO A 136 10.45 -2.35 12.95
C PRO A 136 11.55 -1.34 13.29
N LEU A 137 11.39 -0.11 12.80
CA LEU A 137 12.17 1.03 13.26
C LEU A 137 11.64 1.56 14.59
N SER A 138 12.56 1.90 15.50
CA SER A 138 12.20 2.46 16.79
C SER A 138 11.67 3.89 16.68
N GLY A 139 10.83 4.28 17.65
CA GLY A 139 10.30 5.64 17.76
C GLY A 139 8.98 5.86 17.06
N TYR A 140 8.46 4.91 16.29
CA TYR A 140 7.17 5.00 15.60
C TYR A 140 6.00 4.42 16.40
N SER A 141 6.22 4.00 17.63
CA SER A 141 5.18 3.60 18.58
C SER A 141 5.64 3.83 20.01
N ASN A 142 4.73 3.83 20.96
CA ASN A 142 5.06 3.93 22.38
C ASN A 142 5.83 2.68 22.83
N PRO A 143 7.07 2.80 23.30
CA PRO A 143 7.88 1.64 23.70
C PRO A 143 7.33 0.86 24.90
N ASN A 144 6.41 1.46 25.67
CA ASN A 144 5.80 0.85 26.87
C ASN A 144 4.46 0.16 26.59
N GLN A 145 4.04 0.10 25.32
CA GLN A 145 2.79 -0.53 24.89
C GLN A 145 3.08 -1.70 23.96
N GLU A 146 2.21 -2.69 23.92
CA GLU A 146 2.31 -3.84 23.01
C GLU A 146 1.78 -3.52 21.60
N ASN A 147 1.04 -2.41 21.44
CA ASN A 147 0.45 -2.01 20.18
C ASN A 147 1.42 -1.16 19.35
N LEU A 148 1.38 -1.37 18.03
CA LEU A 148 1.85 -0.40 17.06
C LEU A 148 0.97 0.87 17.14
N ALA A 149 1.38 1.96 16.50
CA ALA A 149 0.59 3.20 16.56
C ALA A 149 -0.73 3.05 15.81
N MET A 150 -1.84 3.25 16.54
CA MET A 150 -3.22 3.21 16.06
C MET A 150 -3.89 4.55 16.33
N SER A 151 -4.63 5.09 15.37
CA SER A 151 -5.26 6.42 15.48
C SER A 151 -6.32 6.50 16.57
N ASP A 152 -7.01 5.40 16.85
CA ASP A 152 -8.02 5.26 17.90
C ASP A 152 -7.45 4.94 19.30
N ASN A 153 -6.12 4.84 19.43
CA ASN A 153 -5.43 4.57 20.68
C ASN A 153 -4.22 5.50 20.88
N GLU A 154 -4.43 6.70 21.38
CA GLU A 154 -3.37 7.69 21.64
C GLU A 154 -2.24 7.16 22.53
N ASN A 155 -2.51 6.19 23.44
CA ASN A 155 -1.48 5.58 24.26
C ASN A 155 -0.47 4.75 23.45
N SER A 156 -0.79 4.36 22.23
CA SER A 156 0.11 3.64 21.32
C SER A 156 1.11 4.56 20.61
N TRP A 157 0.86 5.89 20.61
CA TRP A 157 1.71 6.84 19.91
C TRP A 157 3.03 7.09 20.64
N PRO A 158 4.10 7.38 19.93
CA PRO A 158 5.35 7.80 20.54
C PRO A 158 5.22 9.21 21.13
N ASN A 159 6.15 9.57 22.02
CA ASN A 159 6.20 10.93 22.54
C ASN A 159 6.58 11.99 21.47
N SER A 160 7.28 11.55 20.44
CA SER A 160 7.68 12.35 19.28
C SER A 160 7.88 11.42 18.10
N TRP A 161 7.48 11.87 16.92
CA TRP A 161 7.62 11.10 15.67
C TRP A 161 9.02 11.36 15.07
N PRO A 162 9.81 10.33 14.72
CA PRO A 162 11.18 10.52 14.20
C PRO A 162 11.25 11.30 12.87
N ASN A 163 10.17 11.25 12.09
CA ASN A 163 10.06 11.89 10.77
C ASN A 163 9.28 13.20 10.79
N ARG A 164 8.97 13.75 11.99
CA ARG A 164 8.19 14.98 12.16
C ARG A 164 8.89 15.96 13.10
N THR A 165 8.50 17.21 13.01
CA THR A 165 8.97 18.32 13.87
C THR A 165 8.28 18.29 15.24
N GLU A 166 8.80 19.05 16.21
CA GLU A 166 8.31 19.01 17.61
C GLU A 166 6.84 19.43 17.78
N ASP A 167 6.30 20.20 16.86
CA ASP A 167 4.89 20.62 16.83
C ASP A 167 3.90 19.47 16.54
N TRP A 168 4.41 18.30 16.13
CA TRP A 168 3.64 17.06 16.00
C TRP A 168 3.58 16.23 17.29
N ASN A 169 4.19 16.69 18.38
CA ASN A 169 4.19 15.93 19.62
C ASN A 169 2.79 15.89 20.24
N GLY A 170 2.24 14.68 20.37
CA GLY A 170 0.88 14.45 20.88
C GLY A 170 -0.20 14.52 19.80
N GLU A 171 0.15 14.73 18.55
CA GLU A 171 -0.75 14.72 17.39
C GLU A 171 -0.61 13.41 16.61
N TRP A 172 -1.64 13.04 15.85
CA TRP A 172 -1.57 11.89 14.95
C TRP A 172 -0.59 12.17 13.80
N ASN A 173 0.22 11.19 13.44
CA ASN A 173 1.07 11.28 12.27
C ASN A 173 0.26 10.87 11.02
N GLY A 174 -0.69 11.69 10.62
CA GLY A 174 -1.51 11.44 9.43
C GLY A 174 -0.72 11.67 8.13
N GLN A 175 -1.23 11.14 7.04
CA GLN A 175 -0.61 11.29 5.73
C GLN A 175 -0.69 12.74 5.25
N TYR A 176 -1.84 13.37 5.44
CA TYR A 176 -2.17 14.70 4.94
C TYR A 176 -2.13 15.80 6.04
N GLY A 177 -1.68 15.49 7.25
CA GLY A 177 -1.64 16.45 8.35
C GLY A 177 -1.75 15.81 9.72
N LYS A 178 -1.98 16.62 10.75
CA LYS A 178 -2.07 16.21 12.16
C LYS A 178 -3.42 15.61 12.55
N TYR A 179 -4.16 15.05 11.63
CA TYR A 179 -5.50 14.52 11.84
C TYR A 179 -5.66 13.11 11.27
N VAL A 180 -6.68 12.42 11.77
CA VAL A 180 -7.10 11.09 11.31
C VAL A 180 -8.08 11.28 10.16
N ARG A 181 -7.79 10.67 8.99
CA ARG A 181 -8.67 10.76 7.82
C ARG A 181 -9.69 9.64 7.75
N ALA A 182 -9.29 8.44 8.15
CA ALA A 182 -10.17 7.28 8.24
C ALA A 182 -10.85 7.17 9.62
N ASP A 183 -11.81 6.28 9.77
CA ASP A 183 -12.37 5.96 11.10
C ASP A 183 -11.35 5.24 11.99
N GLN A 184 -10.43 4.49 11.37
CA GLN A 184 -9.30 3.87 12.05
C GLN A 184 -8.08 3.82 11.12
N GLU A 185 -6.93 4.23 11.62
CA GLU A 185 -5.64 4.19 10.93
C GLU A 185 -4.58 3.47 11.76
N SER A 186 -3.61 2.87 11.08
CA SER A 186 -2.36 2.37 11.68
C SER A 186 -1.15 2.98 11.00
N TYR A 187 -0.03 3.09 11.74
CA TYR A 187 1.22 3.61 11.19
C TYR A 187 2.43 2.91 11.80
N PHE A 188 3.35 2.48 10.92
CA PHE A 188 4.64 1.93 11.34
C PHE A 188 5.68 2.09 10.22
N VAL A 189 6.96 1.93 10.58
CA VAL A 189 8.07 1.97 9.63
C VAL A 189 8.97 0.76 9.87
N VAL A 190 9.39 0.13 8.79
CA VAL A 190 10.26 -1.05 8.79
C VAL A 190 11.53 -0.81 7.98
N ASP A 191 12.52 -1.65 8.21
CA ASP A 191 13.84 -1.56 7.62
C ASP A 191 14.41 -2.97 7.41
N ASP A 192 15.15 -3.19 6.32
CA ASP A 192 15.70 -4.51 5.95
C ASP A 192 17.17 -4.72 6.36
N ARG A 193 17.74 -3.84 7.19
CA ARG A 193 19.18 -3.85 7.50
C ARG A 193 19.73 -5.13 8.12
N TYR A 194 18.87 -5.96 8.70
CA TYR A 194 19.28 -7.24 9.28
C TYR A 194 19.33 -8.39 8.28
N ASN A 195 18.90 -8.19 7.03
CA ASN A 195 19.02 -9.20 5.98
C ASN A 195 20.49 -9.36 5.59
N SER A 196 21.16 -10.28 6.24
CA SER A 196 22.59 -10.57 6.09
C SER A 196 22.87 -11.89 5.35
N GLU A 197 21.90 -12.40 4.59
CA GLU A 197 22.00 -13.68 3.89
C GLU A 197 23.17 -13.72 2.93
N PHE A 198 23.38 -12.66 2.15
CA PHE A 198 24.44 -12.58 1.16
C PHE A 198 25.57 -11.65 1.59
N GLU A 199 26.79 -11.86 1.10
CA GLU A 199 27.96 -11.00 1.29
C GLU A 199 27.81 -9.69 0.48
N PHE A 200 26.81 -8.90 0.89
CA PHE A 200 26.44 -7.67 0.23
C PHE A 200 26.22 -6.54 1.25
N TRP A 201 26.68 -5.34 0.93
CA TRP A 201 26.47 -4.10 1.67
C TRP A 201 25.95 -3.05 0.70
N PRO A 202 24.80 -2.45 0.96
CA PRO A 202 24.21 -1.44 0.08
C PRO A 202 25.15 -0.21 -0.06
N ASP A 203 25.79 0.27 1.01
CA ASP A 203 26.89 1.23 0.88
C ASP A 203 28.24 0.51 0.66
N GLN A 204 28.61 0.40 -0.59
CA GLN A 204 29.89 -0.23 -0.98
C GLN A 204 31.13 0.57 -0.56
N ASN A 205 30.97 1.81 -0.07
CA ASN A 205 32.07 2.61 0.48
C ASN A 205 32.21 2.42 1.99
N ASP A 206 31.26 1.76 2.65
CA ASP A 206 31.24 1.52 4.09
C ASP A 206 31.24 0.01 4.42
N ILE A 207 31.94 -0.79 3.63
CA ILE A 207 32.13 -2.23 3.88
C ILE A 207 33.10 -2.40 5.04
N PRO A 208 32.71 -3.05 6.15
CA PRO A 208 33.59 -3.24 7.30
C PRO A 208 34.71 -4.24 6.96
N GLU A 209 35.89 -4.02 7.56
CA GLU A 209 37.00 -4.99 7.47
C GLU A 209 36.66 -6.33 8.15
N ASP A 210 35.82 -6.28 9.18
CA ASP A 210 35.29 -7.44 9.91
C ASP A 210 33.81 -7.65 9.52
N PRO A 211 33.47 -8.72 8.79
CA PRO A 211 32.09 -8.98 8.37
C PRO A 211 31.14 -9.35 9.52
N THR A 212 31.66 -9.54 10.73
CA THR A 212 30.85 -9.83 11.92
C THR A 212 30.38 -8.58 12.68
N VAL A 213 30.72 -7.39 12.16
CA VAL A 213 30.25 -6.13 12.74
C VAL A 213 28.72 -6.05 12.67
N SER A 214 28.13 -5.51 13.74
CA SER A 214 26.68 -5.40 13.87
C SER A 214 26.05 -4.62 12.72
N PRO A 215 24.92 -5.07 12.17
CA PRO A 215 24.11 -4.30 11.22
C PRO A 215 23.64 -2.93 11.73
N ASP A 216 23.71 -2.69 13.03
CA ASP A 216 23.46 -1.37 13.61
C ASP A 216 24.56 -0.36 13.26
N GLU A 217 25.79 -0.83 13.05
CA GLU A 217 26.96 -0.02 12.68
C GLU A 217 27.13 0.04 11.15
N HIS A 218 26.95 -1.10 10.47
CA HIS A 218 27.09 -1.23 9.02
C HIS A 218 25.86 -1.97 8.45
N ARG A 219 25.05 -1.25 7.72
CA ARG A 219 23.78 -1.75 7.18
C ARG A 219 24.00 -2.92 6.21
N ARG A 220 23.16 -3.95 6.34
CA ARG A 220 22.98 -5.04 5.38
C ARG A 220 21.67 -4.85 4.61
N GLY A 221 21.18 -5.89 3.96
CA GLY A 221 19.96 -5.88 3.14
C GLY A 221 20.11 -5.05 1.87
N LEU A 222 18.99 -4.65 1.32
CA LEU A 222 18.93 -3.84 0.10
C LEU A 222 19.08 -2.33 0.35
N GLY A 223 19.04 -1.89 1.60
CA GLY A 223 19.00 -0.47 1.93
C GLY A 223 17.60 0.13 1.80
N ILE A 224 16.58 -0.64 2.13
CA ILE A 224 15.17 -0.26 2.02
C ILE A 224 14.60 0.10 3.39
N GLU A 225 13.96 1.28 3.46
CA GLU A 225 13.05 1.68 4.52
C GLU A 225 11.64 1.77 3.94
N MET A 226 10.64 1.22 4.63
CA MET A 226 9.27 1.24 4.17
C MET A 226 8.34 1.75 5.26
N GLU A 227 7.64 2.86 4.97
CA GLU A 227 6.53 3.34 5.79
C GLU A 227 5.26 2.61 5.38
N ALA A 228 4.46 2.16 6.33
CA ALA A 228 3.19 1.49 6.08
C ALA A 228 2.06 2.16 6.87
N ARG A 229 0.91 2.30 6.21
CA ARG A 229 -0.33 2.81 6.79
C ARG A 229 -1.50 1.93 6.42
N GLY A 230 -2.33 1.57 7.40
CA GLY A 230 -3.60 0.91 7.16
C GLY A 230 -4.75 1.88 7.40
N TYR A 231 -5.83 1.75 6.61
CA TYR A 231 -7.01 2.61 6.69
C TYR A 231 -8.28 1.79 6.65
N GLN A 232 -9.25 2.15 7.49
CA GLN A 232 -10.60 1.58 7.48
C GLN A 232 -11.66 2.65 7.68
N TRP A 233 -12.78 2.51 6.94
CA TRP A 233 -13.96 3.38 7.07
C TRP A 233 -15.22 2.55 7.30
N ASN A 234 -16.05 2.98 8.22
CA ASN A 234 -17.39 2.42 8.47
C ASN A 234 -18.43 3.09 7.57
N HIS A 235 -18.08 3.33 6.33
CA HIS A 235 -18.98 3.86 5.30
C HIS A 235 -19.46 2.71 4.42
N PRO A 236 -20.76 2.65 4.01
CA PRO A 236 -21.29 1.53 3.21
C PRO A 236 -20.53 1.24 1.92
N ALA A 237 -19.85 2.21 1.34
CA ALA A 237 -19.02 2.03 0.15
C ALA A 237 -17.63 1.42 0.44
N ALA A 238 -17.19 1.40 1.71
CA ALA A 238 -15.86 0.93 2.11
C ALA A 238 -15.89 -0.03 3.32
N GLU A 239 -17.07 -0.42 3.81
CA GLU A 239 -17.20 -1.23 5.03
C GLU A 239 -16.63 -2.66 4.88
N ASP A 240 -16.40 -3.12 3.65
CA ASP A 240 -15.85 -4.44 3.31
C ASP A 240 -14.38 -4.38 2.86
N ILE A 241 -13.67 -3.27 3.13
CA ILE A 241 -12.36 -3.00 2.56
C ILE A 241 -11.40 -2.49 3.63
N ILE A 242 -10.12 -2.87 3.53
CA ILE A 242 -8.99 -2.22 4.21
C ILE A 242 -8.01 -1.76 3.15
N ILE A 243 -7.60 -0.49 3.18
CA ILE A 243 -6.53 0.01 2.33
C ILE A 243 -5.22 -0.03 3.11
N VAL A 244 -4.15 -0.38 2.43
CA VAL A 244 -2.79 -0.28 2.97
C VAL A 244 -1.92 0.47 1.97
N THR A 245 -1.31 1.55 2.41
CA THR A 245 -0.33 2.28 1.62
C THR A 245 1.07 1.99 2.12
N TYR A 246 2.00 1.90 1.18
CA TYR A 246 3.41 1.66 1.45
C TYR A 246 4.25 2.71 0.72
N TRP A 247 5.08 3.41 1.47
CA TRP A 247 6.08 4.29 0.92
C TRP A 247 7.45 3.65 1.06
N ILE A 248 8.07 3.31 -0.05
CA ILE A 248 9.33 2.60 -0.10
C ILE A 248 10.44 3.56 -0.46
N THR A 249 11.43 3.65 0.39
CA THR A 249 12.56 4.56 0.26
C THR A 249 13.85 3.77 0.13
N ASN A 250 14.63 4.07 -0.90
CA ASN A 250 16.02 3.65 -0.95
C ASN A 250 16.86 4.60 -0.09
N VAL A 251 17.26 4.16 1.08
CA VAL A 251 18.02 4.99 2.05
C VAL A 251 19.51 4.84 1.92
N ASP A 252 20.00 4.16 0.90
CA ASP A 252 21.41 3.91 0.65
C ASP A 252 21.91 4.45 -0.71
N LEU A 253 23.11 4.11 -1.12
CA LEU A 253 23.77 4.64 -2.31
C LEU A 253 23.64 3.76 -3.54
N ALA A 254 23.13 2.55 -3.39
CA ALA A 254 22.98 1.60 -4.48
C ALA A 254 21.65 1.82 -5.23
N PHE A 255 21.69 1.54 -6.54
CA PHE A 255 20.53 1.62 -7.41
C PHE A 255 19.85 0.25 -7.51
N TRP A 256 18.51 0.21 -7.38
CA TRP A 256 17.77 -1.04 -7.33
C TRP A 256 16.66 -1.12 -8.37
N ILE A 257 16.31 -2.35 -8.71
CA ILE A 257 15.11 -2.74 -9.45
C ILE A 257 14.31 -3.63 -8.52
N VAL A 258 13.09 -3.24 -8.19
CA VAL A 258 12.33 -3.73 -7.04
C VAL A 258 11.02 -4.41 -7.47
N TRP A 259 10.53 -5.36 -6.66
CA TRP A 259 9.34 -6.19 -6.88
C TRP A 259 8.51 -6.35 -5.61
N PHE A 260 7.23 -6.73 -5.71
CA PHE A 260 6.36 -6.76 -4.55
C PHE A 260 5.37 -7.92 -4.46
N TRP A 261 5.08 -8.32 -3.25
CA TRP A 261 3.95 -8.95 -2.57
C TRP A 261 3.92 -10.47 -2.51
N HIS A 262 3.84 -10.96 -1.28
CA HIS A 262 3.62 -12.35 -0.93
C HIS A 262 2.30 -12.51 -0.18
N VAL A 263 1.43 -13.40 -0.65
CA VAL A 263 0.26 -13.87 0.07
C VAL A 263 0.44 -15.34 0.38
N ARG A 264 0.46 -15.67 1.66
CA ARG A 264 0.47 -17.04 2.11
C ARG A 264 -0.95 -17.44 2.50
N GLY A 265 -1.55 -18.30 1.69
CA GLY A 265 -2.77 -19.05 1.89
C GLY A 265 -3.93 -18.40 2.64
N CYS A 266 -5.12 -18.48 2.11
CA CYS A 266 -6.32 -18.18 2.86
C CYS A 266 -6.68 -19.33 3.76
N ARG A 267 -7.04 -19.00 4.99
CA ARG A 267 -7.59 -19.94 5.92
C ARG A 267 -9.05 -19.63 6.12
N TYR A 268 -9.92 -20.38 5.47
CA TYR A 268 -11.28 -20.44 5.97
C TYR A 268 -11.25 -21.14 7.33
N SER A 269 -11.67 -20.44 8.39
CA SER A 269 -11.53 -20.92 9.74
C SER A 269 -12.42 -22.13 10.02
N GLY A 270 -11.76 -23.26 10.17
CA GLY A 270 -12.37 -24.53 10.55
C GLY A 270 -11.51 -25.67 10.05
N ALA A 271 -11.12 -26.57 10.90
CA ALA A 271 -10.08 -27.59 10.74
C ALA A 271 -10.23 -28.56 9.55
N SER A 272 -11.06 -28.28 8.56
CA SER A 272 -11.26 -29.15 7.40
C SER A 272 -11.52 -28.44 6.06
N SER A 273 -11.50 -27.10 5.99
CA SER A 273 -11.98 -26.36 4.81
C SER A 273 -10.98 -25.39 4.18
N PHE A 274 -9.69 -25.64 4.27
CA PHE A 274 -8.64 -24.89 3.58
C PHE A 274 -7.94 -25.70 2.47
N SER A 275 -8.48 -26.84 2.12
CA SER A 275 -7.88 -27.73 1.13
C SER A 275 -8.60 -27.70 -0.22
N ASP A 276 -9.61 -26.87 -0.36
CA ASP A 276 -10.49 -26.78 -1.52
C ASP A 276 -10.74 -25.34 -1.98
N ASP A 277 -9.68 -24.52 -1.92
CA ASP A 277 -9.71 -23.16 -2.41
C ASP A 277 -9.36 -23.08 -3.91
N ASP A 278 -9.92 -22.08 -4.55
CA ASP A 278 -9.55 -21.62 -5.89
C ASP A 278 -8.97 -20.22 -5.81
N ALA A 279 -8.04 -19.90 -6.71
CA ALA A 279 -7.49 -18.56 -6.84
C ALA A 279 -7.42 -18.14 -8.31
N TRP A 280 -7.43 -16.85 -8.57
CA TRP A 280 -7.26 -16.27 -9.90
C TRP A 280 -6.67 -14.88 -9.83
N PHE A 281 -6.32 -14.35 -11.00
CA PHE A 281 -5.82 -12.99 -11.19
C PHE A 281 -6.60 -12.30 -12.32
N ASP A 282 -6.70 -11.00 -12.22
CA ASP A 282 -7.34 -10.11 -13.19
C ASP A 282 -6.41 -8.92 -13.44
N THR A 283 -5.86 -8.83 -14.65
CA THR A 283 -4.93 -7.79 -15.07
C THR A 283 -5.62 -6.53 -15.63
N GLU A 284 -6.94 -6.54 -15.76
CA GLU A 284 -7.72 -5.35 -16.13
C GLU A 284 -8.12 -4.55 -14.88
N ASN A 285 -8.22 -5.24 -13.73
CA ASN A 285 -8.55 -4.64 -12.43
C ASN A 285 -7.39 -4.73 -11.44
N ASP A 286 -6.20 -5.08 -11.90
CA ASP A 286 -4.97 -5.25 -11.11
C ASP A 286 -5.16 -6.02 -9.80
N MET A 287 -5.91 -7.10 -9.87
CA MET A 287 -6.45 -7.82 -8.74
C MET A 287 -6.05 -9.28 -8.72
N VAL A 288 -5.75 -9.80 -7.54
CA VAL A 288 -5.66 -11.23 -7.26
C VAL A 288 -6.72 -11.60 -6.23
N TYR A 289 -7.42 -12.73 -6.44
CA TYR A 289 -8.52 -13.10 -5.56
C TYR A 289 -8.67 -14.61 -5.44
N GLN A 290 -9.38 -15.03 -4.41
CA GLN A 290 -9.70 -16.43 -4.17
C GLN A 290 -11.09 -16.61 -3.59
N TRP A 291 -11.57 -17.85 -3.69
CA TRP A 291 -12.88 -18.29 -3.21
C TRP A 291 -12.84 -19.77 -2.87
N ASP A 292 -13.82 -20.24 -2.13
CA ASP A 292 -14.04 -21.64 -1.83
C ASP A 292 -14.61 -22.38 -3.07
N HIS A 293 -14.02 -23.50 -3.44
CA HIS A 293 -14.29 -24.21 -4.70
C HIS A 293 -15.75 -24.61 -4.89
N ASP A 294 -16.38 -25.14 -3.85
CA ASP A 294 -17.79 -25.57 -3.89
C ASP A 294 -18.75 -24.52 -3.29
N ASN A 295 -18.22 -23.38 -2.86
CA ASN A 295 -18.93 -22.29 -2.17
C ASN A 295 -19.62 -22.76 -0.88
N TRP A 296 -19.03 -23.71 -0.17
CA TRP A 296 -19.59 -24.25 1.05
C TRP A 296 -18.54 -24.72 2.06
N SER A 297 -18.38 -24.00 3.14
CA SER A 297 -17.58 -24.46 4.27
C SER A 297 -18.42 -25.21 5.29
N SER A 298 -18.00 -26.40 5.67
CA SER A 298 -18.64 -27.19 6.75
C SER A 298 -18.33 -26.68 8.16
N SER A 299 -17.45 -25.69 8.28
CA SER A 299 -17.05 -25.08 9.53
C SER A 299 -18.22 -24.32 10.19
N TYR A 300 -18.17 -24.17 11.51
CA TYR A 300 -19.16 -23.41 12.30
C TYR A 300 -20.65 -23.77 12.05
N GLY A 301 -20.91 -24.99 11.61
CA GLY A 301 -22.27 -25.44 11.30
C GLY A 301 -22.72 -25.24 9.86
N GLY A 302 -21.79 -24.82 9.01
CA GLY A 302 -21.97 -24.64 7.57
C GLY A 302 -22.31 -23.20 7.20
N PHE A 303 -21.55 -22.64 6.28
CA PHE A 303 -21.77 -21.30 5.71
C PHE A 303 -21.24 -21.23 4.28
N ARG A 304 -21.60 -20.15 3.57
CA ARG A 304 -21.01 -19.82 2.27
C ARG A 304 -19.90 -18.79 2.51
N PRO A 305 -18.64 -19.15 2.22
CA PRO A 305 -17.55 -18.21 2.30
C PRO A 305 -17.72 -17.03 1.32
N ALA A 306 -17.19 -15.87 1.69
CA ALA A 306 -17.08 -14.73 0.80
C ALA A 306 -15.93 -14.92 -0.18
N TYR A 307 -15.95 -14.18 -1.28
CA TYR A 307 -14.78 -13.94 -2.11
C TYR A 307 -13.87 -12.95 -1.38
N PHE A 308 -12.58 -13.11 -1.57
CA PHE A 308 -11.56 -12.30 -0.94
C PHE A 308 -10.44 -12.01 -1.94
N GLY A 309 -9.93 -10.80 -1.96
CA GLY A 309 -8.87 -10.43 -2.88
C GLY A 309 -8.04 -9.23 -2.44
N TRP A 310 -7.01 -8.97 -3.23
CA TRP A 310 -6.11 -7.85 -3.13
C TRP A 310 -6.03 -7.17 -4.48
N SER A 311 -6.24 -5.85 -4.51
CA SER A 311 -6.16 -5.03 -5.71
C SER A 311 -5.13 -3.94 -5.51
N PHE A 312 -4.28 -3.69 -6.50
CA PHE A 312 -3.50 -2.47 -6.54
C PHE A 312 -4.46 -1.30 -6.81
N LEU A 313 -4.37 -0.26 -6.00
CA LEU A 313 -5.01 1.02 -6.22
C LEU A 313 -4.03 2.00 -6.86
N GLU A 314 -2.74 1.82 -6.55
CA GLU A 314 -1.64 2.60 -7.08
C GLU A 314 -0.37 1.74 -7.08
N SER A 315 0.40 1.83 -8.14
CA SER A 315 1.73 1.25 -8.25
C SER A 315 2.63 2.18 -9.07
N PRO A 316 3.91 2.36 -8.70
CA PRO A 316 4.76 3.28 -9.43
C PRO A 316 5.00 2.82 -10.86
N GLY A 317 5.00 3.76 -11.80
CA GLY A 317 5.39 3.59 -13.19
C GLY A 317 6.86 3.92 -13.45
N ASN A 318 7.20 4.07 -14.72
CA ASN A 318 8.50 4.54 -15.15
C ASN A 318 8.34 5.80 -16.03
N PRO A 319 8.36 7.01 -15.44
CA PRO A 319 8.07 8.25 -16.14
C PRO A 319 9.19 8.67 -17.12
N HIS A 320 10.02 7.75 -17.59
CA HIS A 320 11.17 8.06 -18.45
C HIS A 320 11.43 6.98 -19.51
N ASP A 321 10.45 6.18 -19.90
CA ASP A 321 10.64 5.09 -20.87
C ASP A 321 10.08 5.40 -22.27
N GLY A 322 9.37 6.52 -22.42
CA GLY A 322 8.78 6.97 -23.68
C GLY A 322 7.54 6.17 -24.08
N ILE A 323 6.87 5.54 -23.12
CA ILE A 323 5.66 4.75 -23.30
C ILE A 323 4.54 5.43 -22.51
N ASP A 324 3.36 5.47 -23.03
CA ASP A 324 2.12 5.78 -22.34
C ASP A 324 1.71 4.49 -21.58
N ASN A 325 2.01 4.42 -20.27
CA ASN A 325 1.85 3.20 -19.48
C ASN A 325 0.41 3.00 -19.00
N ASP A 326 -0.33 4.08 -18.77
CA ASP A 326 -1.71 4.03 -18.29
C ASP A 326 -2.76 4.15 -19.43
N GLY A 327 -2.34 4.64 -20.60
CA GLY A 327 -3.19 4.70 -21.80
C GLY A 327 -4.07 5.94 -21.90
N ASP A 328 -3.78 7.00 -21.17
CA ASP A 328 -4.52 8.26 -21.15
C ASP A 328 -4.22 9.17 -22.36
N GLY A 329 -3.09 8.94 -23.02
CA GLY A 329 -2.64 9.65 -24.21
C GLY A 329 -1.51 10.65 -23.96
N MET A 330 -1.03 10.79 -22.74
CA MET A 330 0.20 11.48 -22.40
C MET A 330 1.38 10.49 -22.38
N ILE A 331 2.58 10.91 -22.14
CA ILE A 331 3.79 10.06 -22.16
C ILE A 331 4.79 10.58 -21.14
N ASP A 332 5.31 9.70 -20.29
CA ASP A 332 6.36 10.01 -19.32
C ASP A 332 5.95 11.08 -18.26
N GLU A 333 4.71 11.10 -17.82
CA GLU A 333 4.23 11.95 -16.73
C GLU A 333 4.87 11.53 -15.39
N SER A 334 4.89 12.45 -14.47
CA SER A 334 5.48 12.23 -13.15
C SER A 334 4.60 12.79 -12.05
N GLN A 335 4.14 11.91 -11.17
CA GLN A 335 3.27 12.20 -10.03
C GLN A 335 3.70 13.41 -9.17
N PHE A 336 4.95 13.83 -9.19
CA PHE A 336 5.45 14.94 -8.37
C PHE A 336 6.17 15.96 -9.23
N ASP A 337 5.57 16.38 -10.31
CA ASP A 337 6.13 17.36 -11.23
C ASP A 337 5.56 18.78 -11.06
N GLY A 338 4.51 18.94 -10.25
CA GLY A 338 3.83 20.21 -10.01
C GLY A 338 2.83 20.56 -11.12
N VAL A 339 2.30 19.53 -11.81
CA VAL A 339 1.27 19.64 -12.85
C VAL A 339 0.09 18.79 -12.42
N ASP A 340 -1.11 19.26 -12.58
CA ASP A 340 -2.35 18.49 -12.48
C ASP A 340 -2.48 17.66 -13.76
N ASN A 341 -1.98 16.41 -13.72
CA ASN A 341 -1.79 15.59 -14.93
C ASN A 341 -3.10 15.01 -15.45
N ASP A 342 -4.04 14.65 -14.58
CA ASP A 342 -5.35 14.14 -14.99
C ASP A 342 -6.44 15.23 -15.10
N GLY A 343 -6.12 16.46 -14.68
CA GLY A 343 -6.97 17.64 -14.85
C GLY A 343 -8.20 17.66 -13.95
N ASP A 344 -8.17 16.98 -12.80
CA ASP A 344 -9.31 16.89 -11.90
C ASP A 344 -9.27 17.91 -10.75
N TRP A 345 -8.15 18.64 -10.55
CA TRP A 345 -8.07 19.74 -9.60
C TRP A 345 -8.92 20.94 -10.03
N ASP A 346 -9.83 21.38 -9.18
CA ASP A 346 -10.76 22.46 -9.43
C ASP A 346 -10.53 23.62 -8.44
N PRO A 347 -10.09 24.81 -8.90
CA PRO A 347 -9.80 25.94 -8.01
C PRO A 347 -11.02 26.46 -7.23
N GLU A 348 -12.25 26.10 -7.60
CA GLU A 348 -13.44 26.45 -6.81
C GLU A 348 -13.70 25.45 -5.66
N ARG A 349 -13.07 24.29 -5.70
CA ARG A 349 -13.31 23.17 -4.79
C ARG A 349 -12.06 22.78 -4.00
N ASP A 350 -10.93 22.68 -4.67
CA ASP A 350 -9.74 22.01 -4.17
C ASP A 350 -8.65 22.99 -3.69
N ASP A 351 -8.73 24.30 -4.04
CA ASP A 351 -7.84 25.38 -3.57
C ASP A 351 -8.16 25.73 -2.09
N ILE A 352 -7.86 24.78 -1.22
CA ILE A 352 -8.13 24.82 0.21
C ILE A 352 -6.87 24.83 1.07
N GLY A 353 -5.73 25.00 0.44
CA GLY A 353 -4.43 25.13 1.06
C GLY A 353 -3.73 23.80 1.35
N ALA A 354 -2.42 23.88 1.58
CA ALA A 354 -1.55 22.74 1.76
C ALA A 354 -1.85 21.88 3.01
N ASP A 355 -2.70 22.35 3.94
CA ASP A 355 -3.18 21.55 5.07
C ASP A 355 -4.41 20.68 4.73
N GLY A 356 -4.99 20.87 3.53
CA GLY A 356 -6.15 20.13 3.03
C GLY A 356 -7.44 20.37 3.83
N LEU A 357 -7.57 21.49 4.55
CA LEU A 357 -8.69 21.80 5.41
C LEU A 357 -9.51 22.98 4.89
N ALA A 358 -10.60 22.73 4.21
CA ALA A 358 -11.53 23.77 3.77
C ALA A 358 -12.15 24.56 4.95
N ASP A 359 -12.63 25.78 4.69
CA ASP A 359 -13.21 26.74 5.66
C ASP A 359 -14.38 26.22 6.49
N PHE A 360 -15.02 25.15 6.03
CA PHE A 360 -16.12 24.46 6.72
C PHE A 360 -15.66 23.26 7.57
N HIS A 361 -14.37 22.89 7.51
CA HIS A 361 -13.86 21.75 8.27
C HIS A 361 -13.82 22.08 9.77
N ILE A 362 -14.15 21.09 10.64
CA ILE A 362 -14.25 21.30 12.09
C ILE A 362 -12.91 21.74 12.71
N ASN A 363 -11.80 21.36 12.12
CA ASN A 363 -10.44 21.70 12.56
C ASN A 363 -9.84 22.90 11.84
N TYR A 364 -10.61 23.56 10.97
CA TYR A 364 -10.13 24.76 10.27
C TYR A 364 -9.87 25.90 11.25
N THR A 365 -8.65 26.44 11.25
CA THR A 365 -8.22 27.50 12.17
C THR A 365 -8.07 28.86 11.51
N GLY A 366 -8.33 28.96 10.23
CA GLY A 366 -8.16 30.14 9.37
C GLY A 366 -7.29 29.81 8.16
N PRO A 367 -7.19 30.72 7.19
CA PRO A 367 -6.38 30.51 5.99
C PRO A 367 -4.93 30.18 6.32
N ASP A 368 -4.31 29.34 5.51
CA ASP A 368 -2.94 28.91 5.68
C ASP A 368 -1.96 30.09 5.69
N GLU A 369 -1.06 30.10 6.69
CA GLU A 369 -0.07 31.19 6.83
C GLU A 369 0.95 31.22 5.68
N ASP A 370 1.12 30.12 4.94
CA ASP A 370 2.03 30.02 3.81
C ASP A 370 1.44 30.60 2.52
N GLY A 371 0.13 30.86 2.48
CA GLY A 371 -0.58 31.50 1.39
C GLY A 371 -0.94 30.58 0.24
N THR A 372 -1.04 29.28 0.50
CA THR A 372 -1.46 28.27 -0.47
C THR A 372 -2.98 28.27 -0.65
N GLU A 373 -3.77 28.57 0.40
CA GLU A 373 -5.23 28.61 0.32
C GLU A 373 -5.76 29.80 -0.51
N GLY A 374 -6.61 29.55 -1.50
CA GLY A 374 -7.28 30.54 -2.31
C GLY A 374 -6.37 31.30 -3.28
N ASN A 375 -5.26 30.71 -3.68
CA ASN A 375 -4.26 31.33 -4.53
C ASN A 375 -4.49 31.07 -6.03
N GLY A 376 -5.36 30.11 -6.39
CA GLY A 376 -5.70 29.73 -7.76
C GLY A 376 -4.63 28.93 -8.48
N VAL A 377 -3.73 28.30 -7.73
CA VAL A 377 -2.67 27.43 -8.24
C VAL A 377 -2.69 26.17 -7.39
N PRO A 378 -2.63 24.97 -7.98
CA PRO A 378 -2.57 23.74 -7.20
C PRO A 378 -1.29 23.69 -6.36
N ASP A 379 -1.43 23.36 -5.09
CA ASP A 379 -0.33 23.28 -4.13
C ASP A 379 -0.28 21.90 -3.48
N LEU A 380 0.93 21.40 -3.20
CA LEU A 380 1.12 20.09 -2.58
C LEU A 380 0.42 20.01 -1.23
N GLY A 381 -0.49 19.08 -1.09
CA GLY A 381 -1.32 18.86 0.10
C GLY A 381 -2.80 19.17 -0.12
N GLU A 382 -3.12 19.80 -1.24
CA GLU A 382 -4.49 20.00 -1.69
C GLU A 382 -5.11 18.70 -2.22
N PRO A 383 -6.43 18.53 -2.14
CA PRO A 383 -7.12 17.40 -2.76
C PRO A 383 -6.93 17.40 -4.29
N ASN A 384 -6.96 16.21 -4.87
CA ASN A 384 -6.89 16.00 -6.31
C ASN A 384 -5.67 16.65 -6.96
N PHE A 385 -4.53 16.64 -6.26
CA PHE A 385 -3.27 17.15 -6.77
C PHE A 385 -2.08 16.33 -6.24
N GLU A 386 -1.13 16.01 -7.08
CA GLU A 386 0.13 15.31 -6.84
C GLU A 386 0.00 13.87 -6.28
N ILE A 387 -0.65 13.69 -5.13
CA ILE A 387 -0.64 12.40 -4.40
C ILE A 387 -1.60 11.39 -5.00
N THR A 388 -2.66 11.86 -5.63
CA THR A 388 -3.70 11.05 -6.26
C THR A 388 -3.81 11.29 -7.76
N ASP A 389 -2.96 12.16 -8.32
CA ASP A 389 -2.87 12.32 -9.76
C ASP A 389 -2.68 10.95 -10.44
N ASN A 390 -3.53 10.68 -11.38
CA ASN A 390 -3.40 9.55 -12.29
C ASN A 390 -2.35 9.90 -13.34
N ASP A 391 -1.12 9.80 -12.96
CA ASP A 391 -0.02 9.97 -13.89
C ASP A 391 0.55 8.61 -14.34
N GLU A 392 1.42 8.64 -15.33
CA GLU A 392 2.03 7.44 -15.88
C GLU A 392 2.85 6.67 -14.83
N SER A 393 3.21 7.31 -13.71
CA SER A 393 3.88 6.65 -12.60
C SER A 393 2.98 5.72 -11.79
N ASP A 394 1.66 5.82 -11.93
CA ASP A 394 0.70 5.12 -11.08
C ASP A 394 0.31 3.72 -11.57
N GLN A 395 0.67 3.32 -12.78
CA GLN A 395 -0.02 2.22 -13.47
C GLN A 395 0.85 1.09 -14.02
N ILE A 396 1.91 0.65 -13.36
CA ILE A 396 2.49 -0.65 -13.74
C ILE A 396 1.52 -1.80 -13.42
N GLY A 397 0.70 -1.66 -12.39
CA GLY A 397 -0.31 -2.62 -12.00
C GLY A 397 0.24 -4.02 -11.68
N LEU A 398 -0.57 -5.03 -11.97
CA LEU A 398 -0.22 -6.44 -11.75
C LEU A 398 0.63 -7.00 -12.89
N THR A 399 1.94 -7.19 -12.66
CA THR A 399 2.88 -7.67 -13.67
C THR A 399 3.23 -9.15 -13.57
N SER A 400 2.91 -9.80 -12.44
CA SER A 400 3.16 -11.23 -12.25
C SER A 400 2.19 -11.86 -11.26
N PHE A 401 1.90 -13.14 -11.46
CA PHE A 401 1.15 -13.98 -10.53
C PHE A 401 1.67 -15.41 -10.58
N TYR A 402 2.04 -15.92 -9.43
CA TYR A 402 2.47 -17.31 -9.25
C TYR A 402 1.69 -17.94 -8.09
N SER A 403 1.05 -19.07 -8.32
CA SER A 403 0.33 -19.80 -7.30
C SER A 403 0.80 -21.25 -7.24
N ALA A 404 0.87 -21.78 -6.03
CA ALA A 404 1.19 -23.19 -5.81
C ALA A 404 0.46 -23.72 -4.57
N PRO A 405 0.17 -25.04 -4.54
CA PRO A 405 -0.34 -25.69 -3.33
C PRO A 405 0.62 -25.49 -2.15
N TYR A 406 0.10 -25.18 -0.98
CA TYR A 406 0.90 -25.11 0.24
C TYR A 406 1.55 -26.49 0.52
N PRO A 407 2.83 -26.60 0.89
CA PRO A 407 3.80 -25.52 1.17
C PRO A 407 4.81 -25.28 0.03
N SER A 408 4.39 -25.24 -1.20
CA SER A 408 5.28 -25.25 -2.38
C SER A 408 5.89 -23.88 -2.74
N VAL A 409 5.54 -22.79 -2.04
CA VAL A 409 6.26 -21.52 -2.10
C VAL A 409 7.29 -21.51 -0.96
N TYR A 410 8.54 -21.19 -1.30
CA TYR A 410 9.68 -21.25 -0.38
C TYR A 410 10.26 -19.84 -0.17
N PRO A 411 9.75 -19.06 0.80
CA PRO A 411 10.27 -17.71 1.08
C PRO A 411 11.78 -17.67 1.41
N SER A 412 12.34 -18.77 1.90
CA SER A 412 13.76 -18.92 2.21
C SER A 412 14.66 -19.19 0.98
N ASN A 413 14.19 -18.92 -0.23
CA ASN A 413 14.99 -19.11 -1.44
C ASN A 413 14.76 -17.93 -2.40
N ASP A 414 15.58 -16.93 -2.27
CA ASP A 414 15.54 -15.66 -3.01
C ASP A 414 15.55 -15.85 -4.52
N GLU A 415 16.37 -16.76 -5.04
CA GLU A 415 16.44 -17.02 -6.49
C GLU A 415 15.14 -17.64 -7.02
N VAL A 416 14.49 -18.48 -6.23
CA VAL A 416 13.20 -19.07 -6.59
C VAL A 416 12.11 -18.00 -6.53
N MET A 417 12.06 -17.21 -5.46
CA MET A 417 11.11 -16.11 -5.32
C MET A 417 11.25 -15.10 -6.45
N TRP A 418 12.49 -14.69 -6.76
CA TRP A 418 12.76 -13.81 -7.89
C TRP A 418 12.20 -14.36 -9.20
N SER A 419 12.44 -15.64 -9.49
CA SER A 419 11.94 -16.25 -10.72
C SER A 419 10.42 -16.33 -10.81
N GLN A 420 9.75 -16.44 -9.66
CA GLN A 420 8.29 -16.53 -9.55
C GLN A 420 7.62 -15.15 -9.63
N LEU A 421 8.30 -14.12 -9.17
CA LEU A 421 7.84 -12.72 -9.18
C LEU A 421 8.16 -11.98 -10.47
N SER A 422 9.01 -12.52 -11.35
CA SER A 422 9.47 -11.84 -12.58
C SER A 422 8.29 -11.45 -13.48
N PRO A 423 8.23 -10.20 -14.05
CA PRO A 423 7.15 -9.77 -14.91
C PRO A 423 6.94 -10.69 -16.09
N GLY A 424 5.66 -10.84 -16.42
CA GLY A 424 5.21 -11.76 -17.45
C GLY A 424 5.07 -13.20 -16.96
N VAL A 425 5.39 -13.49 -15.70
CA VAL A 425 5.10 -14.78 -15.09
C VAL A 425 3.66 -14.77 -14.60
N PHE A 426 2.76 -15.34 -15.38
CA PHE A 426 1.36 -15.55 -15.01
C PHE A 426 1.06 -17.04 -15.04
N GLN A 427 1.07 -17.66 -13.88
CA GLN A 427 0.79 -19.09 -13.76
C GLN A 427 -0.72 -19.30 -13.54
N VAL A 428 -1.30 -20.18 -14.34
CA VAL A 428 -2.67 -20.64 -14.10
C VAL A 428 -2.71 -21.46 -12.80
N PRO A 429 -3.49 -21.05 -11.79
CA PRO A 429 -3.55 -21.73 -10.50
C PRO A 429 -4.07 -23.16 -10.62
N GLN A 430 -3.59 -24.02 -9.76
CA GLN A 430 -4.23 -25.30 -9.54
C GLN A 430 -5.51 -25.07 -8.71
N GLN A 431 -6.61 -25.65 -9.14
CA GLN A 431 -7.90 -25.51 -8.47
C GLN A 431 -8.10 -26.55 -7.38
N ASN A 432 -8.97 -26.26 -6.42
CA ASN A 432 -9.37 -27.16 -5.35
C ASN A 432 -8.16 -27.65 -4.50
N VAL A 433 -7.35 -26.70 -4.03
CA VAL A 433 -6.17 -26.94 -3.19
C VAL A 433 -5.96 -25.79 -2.19
N ASP A 434 -5.26 -26.06 -1.09
CA ASP A 434 -4.75 -25.02 -0.18
C ASP A 434 -3.73 -24.15 -0.95
N GLN A 435 -4.09 -22.88 -1.19
CA GLN A 435 -3.35 -21.98 -2.08
C GLN A 435 -2.30 -21.18 -1.32
N THR A 436 -1.13 -21.04 -1.93
CA THR A 436 -0.17 -19.98 -1.61
C THR A 436 0.17 -19.28 -2.90
N PHE A 437 0.18 -17.94 -2.93
CA PHE A 437 0.52 -17.22 -4.14
C PHE A 437 1.43 -16.03 -3.86
N LEU A 438 2.20 -15.70 -4.89
CA LEU A 438 3.01 -14.51 -5.01
C LEU A 438 2.45 -13.69 -6.16
N TYR A 439 2.40 -12.39 -6.02
CA TYR A 439 2.06 -11.50 -7.11
C TYR A 439 2.90 -10.24 -7.02
N GLY A 440 3.13 -9.59 -8.14
CA GLY A 440 4.07 -8.49 -8.21
C GLY A 440 3.64 -7.38 -9.14
N SER A 441 4.16 -6.20 -8.83
CA SER A 441 4.17 -5.02 -9.69
C SER A 441 5.63 -4.60 -9.90
N GLY A 442 6.05 -4.37 -11.11
CA GLY A 442 7.44 -4.02 -11.44
C GLY A 442 7.84 -4.46 -12.85
N TYR A 443 9.05 -4.16 -13.38
CA TYR A 443 10.24 -3.62 -12.67
C TYR A 443 10.13 -2.11 -12.44
N ILE A 444 10.41 -1.66 -11.25
CA ILE A 444 10.60 -0.24 -10.98
C ILE A 444 12.05 0.06 -10.64
N SER A 445 12.51 1.24 -11.00
CA SER A 445 13.79 1.77 -10.55
C SER A 445 13.60 2.54 -9.25
N LEU A 446 14.54 2.38 -8.31
CA LEU A 446 14.54 3.13 -7.05
C LEU A 446 15.94 3.69 -6.82
N GLN A 447 16.10 4.99 -7.11
CA GLN A 447 17.38 5.67 -6.97
C GLN A 447 17.73 5.96 -5.50
N PRO A 448 19.00 6.18 -5.15
CA PRO A 448 19.38 6.62 -3.83
C PRO A 448 18.61 7.84 -3.35
N GLY A 449 17.91 7.71 -2.22
CA GLY A 449 17.06 8.76 -1.64
C GLY A 449 15.69 8.92 -2.31
N GLU A 450 15.39 8.15 -3.33
CA GLU A 450 14.07 8.14 -3.96
C GLU A 450 13.06 7.40 -3.09
N LYS A 451 11.82 7.87 -3.12
CA LYS A 451 10.69 7.30 -2.40
C LYS A 451 9.56 7.05 -3.40
N LYS A 452 9.00 5.85 -3.41
CA LYS A 452 7.87 5.48 -4.27
C LYS A 452 6.73 4.92 -3.44
N LYS A 453 5.51 5.17 -3.89
CA LYS A 453 4.27 4.79 -3.22
C LYS A 453 3.64 3.56 -3.89
N PHE A 454 2.99 2.77 -3.07
CA PHE A 454 2.07 1.72 -3.46
C PHE A 454 0.83 1.81 -2.59
N ALA A 455 -0.32 1.59 -3.16
CA ALA A 455 -1.56 1.42 -2.42
C ALA A 455 -2.24 0.12 -2.82
N ILE A 456 -2.72 -0.62 -1.83
CA ILE A 456 -3.37 -1.90 -2.03
C ILE A 456 -4.65 -1.94 -1.22
N ALA A 457 -5.73 -2.39 -1.84
CA ALA A 457 -6.99 -2.69 -1.16
C ALA A 457 -7.10 -4.19 -0.87
N MET A 458 -7.37 -4.52 0.38
CA MET A 458 -7.88 -5.82 0.77
C MET A 458 -9.40 -5.77 0.69
N VAL A 459 -9.99 -6.56 -0.19
CA VAL A 459 -11.40 -6.46 -0.60
C VAL A 459 -12.14 -7.76 -0.34
N TYR A 460 -13.33 -7.66 0.23
CA TYR A 460 -14.27 -8.76 0.39
C TYR A 460 -15.52 -8.55 -0.45
N GLY A 461 -16.20 -9.64 -0.81
CA GLY A 461 -17.46 -9.61 -1.53
C GLY A 461 -18.22 -10.94 -1.40
N GLU A 462 -19.54 -10.91 -1.43
CA GLU A 462 -20.37 -12.11 -1.34
C GLU A 462 -20.22 -13.05 -2.55
N ASN A 463 -19.76 -12.51 -3.67
CA ASN A 463 -19.52 -13.21 -4.93
C ASN A 463 -18.62 -12.36 -5.86
N MET A 464 -18.25 -12.92 -7.03
CA MET A 464 -17.37 -12.26 -7.99
C MET A 464 -17.87 -10.89 -8.45
N ALA A 465 -19.15 -10.71 -8.70
CA ALA A 465 -19.69 -9.42 -9.14
C ALA A 465 -19.64 -8.37 -8.00
N ASP A 466 -19.73 -8.82 -6.78
CA ASP A 466 -19.68 -7.98 -5.58
C ASP A 466 -18.25 -7.52 -5.29
N ILE A 467 -17.28 -8.41 -5.33
CA ILE A 467 -15.88 -8.04 -5.10
C ILE A 467 -15.36 -7.09 -6.19
N LEU A 468 -15.71 -7.29 -7.46
CA LEU A 468 -15.35 -6.37 -8.55
C LEU A 468 -15.99 -5.00 -8.38
N ARG A 469 -17.27 -4.94 -7.96
CA ARG A 469 -17.93 -3.67 -7.68
C ARG A 469 -17.26 -2.93 -6.52
N ASN A 470 -16.93 -3.66 -5.45
CA ASN A 470 -16.26 -3.08 -4.28
C ASN A 470 -14.86 -2.57 -4.65
N THR A 471 -14.11 -3.29 -5.50
CA THR A 471 -12.81 -2.87 -6.02
C THR A 471 -12.95 -1.58 -6.83
N ALA A 472 -13.85 -1.53 -7.82
CA ALA A 472 -14.07 -0.33 -8.63
C ALA A 472 -14.55 0.88 -7.80
N THR A 473 -15.40 0.64 -6.79
CA THR A 473 -15.83 1.69 -5.87
C THR A 473 -14.66 2.21 -5.05
N MET A 474 -13.77 1.31 -4.63
CA MET A 474 -12.62 1.68 -3.82
C MET A 474 -11.57 2.45 -4.62
N GLN A 475 -11.33 2.06 -5.88
CA GLN A 475 -10.47 2.82 -6.78
C GLN A 475 -10.98 4.26 -6.90
N ASN A 476 -12.23 4.44 -7.22
CA ASN A 476 -12.83 5.78 -7.31
C ASN A 476 -12.73 6.61 -6.01
N ILE A 477 -12.85 5.97 -4.82
CA ILE A 477 -12.67 6.66 -3.53
C ILE A 477 -11.19 7.01 -3.32
N TYR A 478 -10.28 6.15 -3.75
CA TYR A 478 -8.84 6.36 -3.66
C TYR A 478 -8.40 7.53 -4.54
N ASP A 479 -8.80 7.53 -5.81
CA ASP A 479 -8.49 8.56 -6.81
C ASP A 479 -9.06 9.94 -6.44
N ASN A 480 -10.06 9.98 -5.56
CA ASN A 480 -10.63 11.19 -4.96
C ASN A 480 -10.16 11.41 -3.52
N ASP A 481 -8.89 11.15 -3.22
CA ASP A 481 -8.27 11.40 -1.92
C ASP A 481 -9.03 10.81 -0.73
N TYR A 482 -9.55 9.59 -0.86
CA TYR A 482 -10.43 8.94 0.13
C TYR A 482 -11.72 9.72 0.42
N SER A 483 -12.21 10.45 -0.57
CA SER A 483 -13.44 11.21 -0.45
C SER A 483 -14.66 10.33 -0.69
N PHE A 484 -15.68 10.53 0.13
CA PHE A 484 -16.95 9.81 0.05
C PHE A 484 -18.05 10.79 -0.30
N ALA A 485 -19.02 10.37 -1.11
CA ALA A 485 -20.24 11.12 -1.31
C ALA A 485 -20.90 11.39 0.05
N LYS A 486 -21.15 12.65 0.37
CA LYS A 486 -21.70 13.09 1.66
C LYS A 486 -23.01 13.83 1.43
N PRO A 487 -24.08 13.54 2.22
CA PRO A 487 -25.28 14.35 2.15
C PRO A 487 -24.96 15.79 2.60
N PRO A 488 -25.65 16.80 2.05
CA PRO A 488 -25.48 18.18 2.46
C PRO A 488 -25.55 18.38 3.97
N LEU A 489 -24.74 19.29 4.50
CA LEU A 489 -24.67 19.59 5.94
C LEU A 489 -26.06 19.88 6.51
N LYS A 490 -26.39 19.34 7.67
CA LYS A 490 -27.66 19.60 8.32
C LYS A 490 -27.72 21.06 8.76
N PRO A 491 -28.77 21.82 8.39
CA PRO A 491 -28.92 23.20 8.88
C PRO A 491 -29.21 23.23 10.37
N THR A 492 -28.72 24.24 11.05
CA THR A 492 -29.11 24.51 12.43
C THR A 492 -30.49 25.13 12.41
N MET A 493 -31.45 24.46 13.07
CA MET A 493 -32.83 24.87 13.09
C MET A 493 -33.21 25.45 14.45
N THR A 494 -33.91 26.60 14.43
CA THR A 494 -34.50 27.24 15.61
C THR A 494 -36.02 27.30 15.46
N ALA A 495 -36.72 26.73 16.41
CA ALA A 495 -38.19 26.78 16.47
C ALA A 495 -38.65 27.86 17.43
N VAL A 496 -39.44 28.81 16.95
CA VAL A 496 -40.02 29.89 17.76
C VAL A 496 -41.52 29.65 17.90
N PRO A 497 -42.03 29.36 19.12
CA PRO A 497 -43.44 29.17 19.35
C PRO A 497 -44.20 30.48 19.24
N GLY A 498 -45.48 30.42 18.75
CA GLY A 498 -46.40 31.54 18.65
C GLY A 498 -47.82 31.08 18.93
N ASP A 499 -48.79 31.99 18.87
CA ASP A 499 -50.20 31.64 19.10
C ASP A 499 -50.71 30.74 17.95
N ASN A 500 -51.00 29.47 18.29
CA ASN A 500 -51.41 28.41 17.36
C ASN A 500 -50.45 28.17 16.17
N LYS A 501 -49.15 28.53 16.30
CA LYS A 501 -48.15 28.34 15.26
C LYS A 501 -46.75 28.12 15.84
N VAL A 502 -45.88 27.50 15.05
CA VAL A 502 -44.44 27.48 15.26
C VAL A 502 -43.80 28.06 14.02
N THR A 503 -42.87 28.99 14.19
CA THR A 503 -42.06 29.52 13.11
C THR A 503 -40.68 28.85 13.18
N LEU A 504 -40.25 28.25 12.08
CA LEU A 504 -38.94 27.60 11.96
C LEU A 504 -37.99 28.53 11.22
N TYR A 505 -36.83 28.69 11.78
CA TYR A 505 -35.69 29.36 11.13
C TYR A 505 -34.56 28.36 11.01
N TRP A 506 -33.85 28.38 9.91
CA TRP A 506 -32.63 27.61 9.70
C TRP A 506 -31.59 28.48 9.00
N ASN A 507 -30.30 28.10 9.18
CA ASN A 507 -29.20 28.76 8.51
C ASN A 507 -29.00 28.13 7.09
N SER A 508 -28.10 28.72 6.29
CA SER A 508 -27.80 28.31 4.91
C SER A 508 -26.58 27.40 4.80
N PHE A 509 -26.16 26.72 5.88
CA PHE A 509 -24.98 25.86 5.79
C PHE A 509 -25.14 24.73 4.77
N SER A 510 -26.34 24.16 4.65
CA SER A 510 -26.62 23.13 3.63
C SER A 510 -26.42 23.63 2.20
N GLU A 511 -26.67 24.91 1.95
CA GLU A 511 -26.54 25.53 0.61
C GLU A 511 -25.08 25.74 0.19
N LYS A 512 -24.15 25.70 1.14
CA LYS A 512 -22.72 25.84 0.95
C LYS A 512 -22.00 24.49 1.07
N SER A 513 -22.75 23.42 1.32
CA SER A 513 -22.19 22.08 1.39
C SER A 513 -21.69 21.69 0.01
N ILE A 514 -20.46 21.23 -0.06
CA ILE A 514 -19.86 20.67 -1.27
C ILE A 514 -19.65 19.18 -1.01
N ASP A 515 -20.23 18.36 -1.89
CA ASP A 515 -19.94 16.95 -1.92
C ASP A 515 -18.58 16.73 -2.63
N PRO A 516 -17.66 15.96 -2.04
CA PRO A 516 -16.33 15.74 -2.65
C PRO A 516 -16.37 15.10 -4.03
N ILE A 517 -17.43 14.33 -4.34
CA ILE A 517 -17.58 13.61 -5.61
C ILE A 517 -18.50 14.35 -6.58
N TYR A 518 -19.60 14.92 -6.07
CA TYR A 518 -20.65 15.54 -6.90
C TYR A 518 -20.62 17.07 -6.89
N GLY A 519 -19.70 17.66 -6.14
CA GLY A 519 -19.63 19.11 -6.00
C GLY A 519 -20.85 19.69 -5.25
N ASN A 520 -21.41 20.80 -5.71
CA ASN A 520 -22.58 21.42 -5.10
C ASN A 520 -23.87 20.67 -5.51
N ASP A 521 -24.26 19.69 -4.71
CA ASP A 521 -25.43 18.81 -4.92
C ASP A 521 -26.67 19.20 -4.12
N PHE A 522 -26.65 20.37 -3.43
CA PHE A 522 -27.78 20.82 -2.62
C PHE A 522 -29.02 21.11 -3.45
N GLU A 523 -30.05 20.25 -3.35
CA GLU A 523 -31.31 20.38 -4.10
C GLU A 523 -32.40 21.21 -3.38
N GLY A 524 -32.25 21.50 -2.06
CA GLY A 524 -33.21 22.25 -1.28
C GLY A 524 -33.60 21.60 0.04
N TYR A 525 -34.32 22.39 0.85
CA TYR A 525 -34.88 21.93 2.14
C TYR A 525 -36.25 21.24 1.92
N ARG A 526 -36.42 20.06 2.51
CA ARG A 526 -37.66 19.27 2.47
C ARG A 526 -38.16 18.95 3.86
#